data_bf334c68cefa2450b075afcea3a124bf
#
_entry.id   bf334c68cefa2450b075afcea3a124bf
#
_cell.length_a   1.000
_cell.length_b   1.000
_cell.length_c   1.000
_cell.angle_alpha   90.00
_cell.angle_beta   90.00
_cell.angle_gamma   90.00
#
_symmetry.space_group_name_H-M   'P 1'
#
loop_
_entity.id
_entity.type
_entity.pdbx_description
1 polymer ?
#
loop_
_entity_poly.entity_id
_entity_poly.type
_entity_poly.pdbx_seq_one_letter_code
_entity_poly.pdbx_strand_id
1 'polypeptide(L)'
;MSALLKNMTILVVDDDGDTCELLRMLLEDFGANVMMANSVDVALVLCRRTPAHLVVSDIRLGSSDGFALIEAIREYNREYRGFTPAIALSGLVAPGDEERARAAGFNAYIRKPFDQTDFINTVVSLLRSTPGLAA
;
A
#
# COMPACT_ATOMS: atom_id res chain seq x y z
N MET A 1 14.11 16.72 8.76
CA MET A 1 13.09 16.30 7.81
C MET A 1 13.70 15.58 6.63
N SER A 2 13.16 14.45 6.25
CA SER A 2 13.71 13.63 5.18
C SER A 2 12.86 13.77 3.93
N ALA A 3 13.51 13.68 2.75
CA ALA A 3 12.81 13.69 1.47
C ALA A 3 12.99 12.35 0.73
N LEU A 4 13.14 11.26 1.48
CA LEU A 4 13.34 9.92 0.91
C LEU A 4 12.24 9.51 -0.07
N LEU A 5 11.02 10.00 0.16
CA LEU A 5 9.84 9.64 -0.64
C LEU A 5 9.37 10.80 -1.53
N LYS A 6 10.24 11.77 -1.78
CA LYS A 6 9.91 12.92 -2.62
C LYS A 6 9.47 12.44 -4.00
N ASN A 7 8.37 13.03 -4.49
CA ASN A 7 7.77 12.72 -5.78
C ASN A 7 7.17 11.31 -5.87
N MET A 8 7.08 10.60 -4.75
CA MET A 8 6.39 9.30 -4.71
C MET A 8 4.95 9.49 -4.29
N THR A 9 4.02 8.94 -5.05
CA THR A 9 2.61 8.95 -4.73
C THR A 9 2.24 7.59 -4.12
N ILE A 10 1.71 7.61 -2.92
CA ILE A 10 1.38 6.39 -2.18
C ILE A 10 -0.10 6.38 -1.86
N LEU A 11 -0.77 5.31 -2.21
CA LEU A 11 -2.18 5.11 -1.88
C LEU A 11 -2.27 4.30 -0.58
N VAL A 12 -2.98 4.86 0.39
CA VAL A 12 -3.26 4.21 1.68
C VAL A 12 -4.73 3.82 1.71
N VAL A 13 -5.01 2.55 1.97
CA VAL A 13 -6.37 2.01 1.97
C VAL A 13 -6.65 1.33 3.31
N ASP A 14 -7.54 1.90 4.09
CA ASP A 14 -7.94 1.35 5.39
C ASP A 14 -9.29 1.96 5.74
N ASP A 15 -10.20 1.15 6.28
CA ASP A 15 -11.51 1.64 6.71
C ASP A 15 -11.45 2.35 8.07
N ASP A 16 -10.33 2.24 8.79
CA ASP A 16 -10.09 3.00 10.00
C ASP A 16 -9.45 4.35 9.66
N GLY A 17 -10.21 5.42 9.85
CA GLY A 17 -9.74 6.77 9.52
C GLY A 17 -8.52 7.19 10.33
N ASP A 18 -8.40 6.76 11.57
CA ASP A 18 -7.24 7.09 12.41
C ASP A 18 -5.97 6.44 11.87
N THR A 19 -6.05 5.20 11.41
CA THR A 19 -4.93 4.51 10.79
C THR A 19 -4.51 5.20 9.50
N CYS A 20 -5.47 5.55 8.64
CA CYS A 20 -5.19 6.29 7.42
C CYS A 20 -4.45 7.59 7.71
N GLU A 21 -4.93 8.34 8.69
CA GLU A 21 -4.35 9.64 9.05
C GLU A 21 -2.93 9.48 9.58
N LEU A 22 -2.70 8.48 10.44
CA LEU A 22 -1.38 8.19 10.96
C LEU A 22 -0.40 7.86 9.84
N LEU A 23 -0.81 6.99 8.92
CA LEU A 23 0.04 6.61 7.80
C LEU A 23 0.31 7.79 6.88
N ARG A 24 -0.71 8.61 6.62
CA ARG A 24 -0.53 9.83 5.81
C ARG A 24 0.51 10.74 6.42
N MET A 25 0.39 11.05 7.71
CA MET A 25 1.33 11.93 8.39
C MET A 25 2.74 11.38 8.34
N LEU A 26 2.89 10.09 8.61
CA LEU A 26 4.20 9.43 8.60
C LEU A 26 4.85 9.48 7.22
N LEU A 27 4.08 9.16 6.17
CA LEU A 27 4.61 9.15 4.81
C LEU A 27 4.91 10.56 4.30
N GLU A 28 4.05 11.54 4.63
CA GLU A 28 4.27 12.92 4.23
C GLU A 28 5.50 13.52 4.90
N ASP A 29 5.84 13.08 6.12
CA ASP A 29 7.06 13.53 6.78
C ASP A 29 8.32 13.15 5.98
N PHE A 30 8.24 12.13 5.15
CA PHE A 30 9.35 11.72 4.28
C PHE A 30 9.19 12.23 2.85
N GLY A 31 8.23 13.10 2.62
CA GLY A 31 8.08 13.79 1.34
C GLY A 31 7.09 13.19 0.35
N ALA A 32 6.40 12.12 0.73
CA ALA A 32 5.45 11.46 -0.18
C ALA A 32 4.19 12.30 -0.40
N ASN A 33 3.58 12.11 -1.56
CA ASN A 33 2.21 12.53 -1.82
C ASN A 33 1.30 11.36 -1.46
N VAL A 34 0.29 11.58 -0.63
CA VAL A 34 -0.53 10.49 -0.13
C VAL A 34 -1.98 10.64 -0.58
N MET A 35 -2.50 9.58 -1.19
CA MET A 35 -3.93 9.44 -1.46
C MET A 35 -4.51 8.49 -0.43
N MET A 36 -5.71 8.78 0.06
CA MET A 36 -6.37 7.93 1.06
C MET A 36 -7.70 7.41 0.53
N ALA A 37 -7.97 6.15 0.78
CA ALA A 37 -9.24 5.52 0.45
C ALA A 37 -9.70 4.67 1.63
N ASN A 38 -11.01 4.61 1.83
CA ASN A 38 -11.60 3.80 2.90
C ASN A 38 -12.30 2.53 2.38
N SER A 39 -12.20 2.29 1.09
CA SER A 39 -12.82 1.11 0.47
C SER A 39 -12.08 0.75 -0.81
N VAL A 40 -12.33 -0.47 -1.28
CA VAL A 40 -11.76 -0.95 -2.55
C VAL A 40 -12.22 -0.08 -3.71
N ASP A 41 -13.51 0.28 -3.75
CA ASP A 41 -14.07 1.06 -4.86
C ASP A 41 -13.42 2.44 -4.96
N VAL A 42 -13.27 3.14 -3.84
CA VAL A 42 -12.62 4.44 -3.81
C VAL A 42 -11.16 4.32 -4.22
N ALA A 43 -10.47 3.27 -3.72
CA ALA A 43 -9.07 3.04 -4.06
C ALA A 43 -8.88 2.87 -5.56
N LEU A 44 -9.74 2.08 -6.21
CA LEU A 44 -9.63 1.85 -7.65
C LEU A 44 -9.90 3.10 -8.47
N VAL A 45 -10.86 3.93 -8.04
CA VAL A 45 -11.12 5.22 -8.69
C VAL A 45 -9.89 6.11 -8.62
N LEU A 46 -9.27 6.20 -7.45
CA LEU A 46 -8.08 7.02 -7.26
C LEU A 46 -6.90 6.53 -8.10
N CYS A 47 -6.67 5.23 -8.13
CA CYS A 47 -5.59 4.64 -8.93
C CYS A 47 -5.75 4.89 -10.42
N ARG A 48 -6.98 4.92 -10.92
CA ARG A 48 -7.22 5.20 -12.34
C ARG A 48 -6.94 6.64 -12.70
N ARG A 49 -7.17 7.56 -11.77
CA ARG A 49 -6.94 9.00 -11.98
C ARG A 49 -5.47 9.37 -11.83
N THR A 50 -4.83 8.82 -10.83
CA THR A 50 -3.45 9.14 -10.50
C THR A 50 -2.72 7.85 -10.16
N PRO A 51 -1.83 7.39 -11.03
CA PRO A 51 -1.08 6.16 -10.75
C PRO A 51 -0.29 6.27 -9.45
N ALA A 52 -0.39 5.25 -8.63
CA ALA A 52 0.35 5.18 -7.38
C ALA A 52 1.68 4.46 -7.61
N HIS A 53 2.73 4.92 -6.95
CA HIS A 53 4.02 4.25 -6.96
C HIS A 53 4.05 3.07 -5.99
N LEU A 54 3.18 3.10 -4.98
CA LEU A 54 3.09 2.05 -3.98
C LEU A 54 1.70 2.10 -3.33
N VAL A 55 1.19 0.94 -2.96
CA VAL A 55 -0.10 0.83 -2.25
C VAL A 55 0.12 0.19 -0.89
N VAL A 56 -0.47 0.78 0.14
CA VAL A 56 -0.51 0.23 1.49
C VAL A 56 -1.97 -0.04 1.81
N SER A 57 -2.33 -1.28 2.03
CA SER A 57 -3.74 -1.66 2.23
C SER A 57 -3.92 -2.58 3.41
N ASP A 58 -4.93 -2.28 4.23
CA ASP A 58 -5.45 -3.26 5.17
C ASP A 58 -6.04 -4.41 4.36
N ILE A 59 -5.82 -5.64 4.81
CA ILE A 59 -6.42 -6.81 4.16
C ILE A 59 -7.87 -7.03 4.56
N ARG A 60 -8.37 -6.26 5.53
CA ARG A 60 -9.78 -6.29 5.95
C ARG A 60 -10.38 -4.89 5.81
N LEU A 61 -11.24 -4.71 4.84
CA LEU A 61 -11.81 -3.39 4.48
C LEU A 61 -13.34 -3.45 4.59
N GLY A 62 -13.83 -3.41 5.82
CA GLY A 62 -15.27 -3.45 6.06
C GLY A 62 -15.90 -4.74 5.53
N SER A 63 -16.87 -4.61 4.63
CA SER A 63 -17.51 -5.76 3.98
C SER A 63 -16.71 -6.33 2.81
N SER A 64 -15.69 -5.58 2.35
CA SER A 64 -14.78 -6.03 1.29
C SER A 64 -13.44 -6.41 1.90
N ASP A 65 -12.65 -7.20 1.21
CA ASP A 65 -11.31 -7.49 1.67
C ASP A 65 -10.24 -6.90 0.74
N GLY A 66 -9.05 -6.71 1.28
CA GLY A 66 -7.93 -6.16 0.53
C GLY A 66 -7.42 -7.10 -0.57
N PHE A 67 -7.83 -8.36 -0.54
CA PHE A 67 -7.46 -9.30 -1.60
C PHE A 67 -8.12 -8.92 -2.93
N ALA A 68 -9.37 -8.45 -2.88
CA ALA A 68 -10.03 -7.95 -4.08
C ALA A 68 -9.29 -6.75 -4.67
N LEU A 69 -8.77 -5.87 -3.82
CA LEU A 69 -7.99 -4.72 -4.26
C LEU A 69 -6.69 -5.14 -4.93
N ILE A 70 -5.92 -6.02 -4.29
CA ILE A 70 -4.63 -6.42 -4.85
C ILE A 70 -4.81 -7.20 -6.16
N GLU A 71 -5.84 -8.01 -6.26
CA GLU A 71 -6.15 -8.72 -7.51
C GLU A 71 -6.42 -7.74 -8.65
N ALA A 72 -7.21 -6.69 -8.38
CA ALA A 72 -7.49 -5.66 -9.37
C ALA A 72 -6.24 -4.88 -9.77
N ILE A 73 -5.39 -4.56 -8.81
CA ILE A 73 -4.12 -3.87 -9.07
C ILE A 73 -3.21 -4.74 -9.95
N ARG A 74 -3.12 -6.04 -9.66
CA ARG A 74 -2.27 -6.94 -10.45
C ARG A 74 -2.80 -7.12 -11.87
N GLU A 75 -4.12 -7.15 -12.05
CA GLU A 75 -4.71 -7.16 -13.38
C GLU A 75 -4.39 -5.88 -14.14
N TYR A 76 -4.50 -4.73 -13.49
CA TYR A 76 -4.12 -3.44 -14.06
C TYR A 76 -2.63 -3.44 -14.45
N ASN A 77 -1.76 -3.98 -13.60
CA ASN A 77 -0.33 -4.06 -13.89
C ASN A 77 -0.06 -4.89 -15.15
N ARG A 78 -0.76 -6.03 -15.30
CA ARG A 78 -0.60 -6.87 -16.48
C ARG A 78 -1.05 -6.15 -17.76
N GLU A 79 -2.19 -5.46 -17.67
CA GLU A 79 -2.76 -4.77 -18.83
C GLU A 79 -1.88 -3.62 -19.30
N TYR A 80 -1.32 -2.85 -18.38
CA TYR A 80 -0.53 -1.65 -18.70
C TYR A 80 0.98 -1.85 -18.56
N ARG A 81 1.43 -3.10 -18.40
CA ARG A 81 2.84 -3.47 -18.31
C ARG A 81 3.63 -2.70 -17.26
N GLY A 82 2.95 -2.37 -16.16
CA GLY A 82 3.59 -1.72 -15.03
C GLY A 82 3.70 -2.66 -13.85
N PHE A 83 4.25 -2.15 -12.77
CA PHE A 83 4.24 -2.87 -11.50
C PHE A 83 4.13 -1.88 -10.35
N THR A 84 3.13 -2.12 -9.48
CA THR A 84 2.90 -1.30 -8.30
C THR A 84 3.18 -2.16 -7.06
N PRO A 85 4.28 -1.92 -6.34
CA PRO A 85 4.52 -2.66 -5.11
C PRO A 85 3.40 -2.40 -4.11
N ALA A 86 3.09 -3.39 -3.29
CA ALA A 86 1.96 -3.32 -2.37
C ALA A 86 2.33 -3.94 -1.03
N ILE A 87 1.95 -3.26 0.05
CA ILE A 87 2.13 -3.70 1.43
C ILE A 87 0.76 -4.03 2.01
N ALA A 88 0.65 -5.23 2.58
CA ALA A 88 -0.55 -5.62 3.33
C ALA A 88 -0.38 -5.27 4.80
N LEU A 89 -1.39 -4.64 5.38
CA LEU A 89 -1.46 -4.40 6.83
C LEU A 89 -2.51 -5.31 7.43
N SER A 90 -2.23 -5.88 8.60
CA SER A 90 -3.18 -6.75 9.28
C SER A 90 -3.17 -6.54 10.78
N GLY A 91 -4.35 -6.24 11.34
CA GLY A 91 -4.53 -6.15 12.80
C GLY A 91 -4.95 -7.48 13.41
N LEU A 92 -5.69 -8.28 12.65
CA LEU A 92 -6.13 -9.61 13.09
C LEU A 92 -5.33 -10.65 12.31
N VAL A 93 -4.58 -11.46 13.04
CA VAL A 93 -3.71 -12.46 12.44
C VAL A 93 -4.33 -13.84 12.60
N ALA A 94 -4.54 -14.52 11.49
CA ALA A 94 -4.91 -15.93 11.47
C ALA A 94 -3.80 -16.72 10.82
N PRO A 95 -3.64 -18.02 11.16
CA PRO A 95 -2.63 -18.85 10.51
C PRO A 95 -2.80 -18.81 8.98
N GLY A 96 -1.70 -18.62 8.27
CA GLY A 96 -1.71 -18.59 6.82
C GLY A 96 -2.05 -17.26 6.19
N ASP A 97 -2.36 -16.21 6.96
CA ASP A 97 -2.71 -14.89 6.40
C ASP A 97 -1.57 -14.30 5.58
N GLU A 98 -0.34 -14.41 6.05
CA GLU A 98 0.80 -13.86 5.33
C GLU A 98 1.01 -14.57 4.00
N GLU A 99 0.93 -15.89 3.99
CA GLU A 99 1.06 -16.68 2.76
C GLU A 99 -0.05 -16.34 1.78
N ARG A 100 -1.28 -16.16 2.27
CA ARG A 100 -2.41 -15.76 1.43
C ARG A 100 -2.19 -14.38 0.83
N ALA A 101 -1.70 -13.43 1.62
CA ALA A 101 -1.43 -12.09 1.15
C ALA A 101 -0.38 -12.10 0.04
N ARG A 102 0.71 -12.82 0.24
CA ARG A 102 1.77 -12.92 -0.76
C ARG A 102 1.30 -13.64 -2.01
N ALA A 103 0.53 -14.72 -1.86
CA ALA A 103 -0.03 -15.45 -3.00
C ALA A 103 -1.00 -14.58 -3.80
N ALA A 104 -1.75 -13.69 -3.14
CA ALA A 104 -2.67 -12.78 -3.82
C ALA A 104 -1.94 -11.66 -4.55
N GLY A 105 -0.68 -11.37 -4.21
CA GLY A 105 0.13 -10.40 -4.93
C GLY A 105 0.75 -9.29 -4.10
N PHE A 106 0.60 -9.32 -2.78
CA PHE A 106 1.29 -8.36 -1.91
C PHE A 106 2.78 -8.68 -1.84
N ASN A 107 3.59 -7.63 -1.79
CA ASN A 107 5.05 -7.74 -1.76
C ASN A 107 5.61 -7.77 -0.34
N ALA A 108 4.84 -7.25 0.61
CA ALA A 108 5.22 -7.25 2.02
C ALA A 108 3.97 -7.38 2.88
N TYR A 109 4.15 -7.87 4.09
CA TYR A 109 3.07 -8.07 5.05
C TYR A 109 3.52 -7.50 6.38
N ILE A 110 2.76 -6.58 6.94
CA ILE A 110 3.09 -5.91 8.20
C ILE A 110 1.93 -6.05 9.17
N ARG A 111 2.22 -6.51 10.38
CA ARG A 111 1.23 -6.68 11.44
C ARG A 111 1.04 -5.37 12.18
N LYS A 112 -0.20 -5.07 12.55
CA LYS A 112 -0.52 -3.96 13.45
C LYS A 112 -0.47 -4.43 14.90
N PRO A 113 0.00 -3.64 15.86
CA PRO A 113 0.67 -2.34 15.66
C PRO A 113 2.06 -2.53 15.08
N PHE A 114 2.47 -1.59 14.23
CA PHE A 114 3.77 -1.68 13.57
C PHE A 114 4.73 -0.61 14.10
N ASP A 115 6.02 -0.90 13.99
CA ASP A 115 7.09 0.06 14.25
C ASP A 115 7.20 1.01 13.06
N GLN A 116 7.20 2.32 13.32
CA GLN A 116 7.20 3.34 12.26
C GLN A 116 8.47 3.27 11.41
N THR A 117 9.62 3.04 12.05
CA THR A 117 10.89 2.93 11.34
C THR A 117 10.89 1.70 10.42
N ASP A 118 10.42 0.56 10.91
CA ASP A 118 10.32 -0.66 10.10
C ASP A 118 9.39 -0.47 8.92
N PHE A 119 8.27 0.23 9.14
CA PHE A 119 7.32 0.52 8.07
C PHE A 119 7.98 1.36 6.97
N ILE A 120 8.62 2.46 7.34
CA ILE A 120 9.28 3.34 6.37
C ILE A 120 10.40 2.61 5.64
N ASN A 121 11.19 1.80 6.34
CA ASN A 121 12.25 1.01 5.72
C ASN A 121 11.69 0.05 4.68
N THR A 122 10.55 -0.57 4.96
CA THR A 122 9.88 -1.46 4.02
C THR A 122 9.41 -0.69 2.78
N VAL A 123 8.81 0.49 2.97
CA VAL A 123 8.36 1.35 1.87
C VAL A 123 9.54 1.71 0.96
N VAL A 124 10.62 2.21 1.55
CA VAL A 124 11.80 2.64 0.79
C VAL A 124 12.42 1.45 0.05
N SER A 125 12.53 0.32 0.71
CA SER A 125 13.10 -0.89 0.11
C SER A 125 12.30 -1.35 -1.11
N LEU A 126 10.99 -1.37 -1.01
CA LEU A 126 10.13 -1.78 -2.12
C LEU A 126 10.20 -0.80 -3.29
N LEU A 127 10.23 0.49 -3.01
CA LEU A 127 10.32 1.49 -4.06
C LEU A 127 11.66 1.40 -4.81
N ARG A 128 12.75 1.16 -4.09
CA ARG A 128 14.07 1.02 -4.70
C ARG A 128 14.21 -0.23 -5.55
N SER A 129 13.54 -1.30 -5.19
CA SER A 129 13.64 -2.58 -5.89
C SER A 129 12.67 -2.73 -7.04
N THR A 130 11.74 -1.77 -7.22
CA THR A 130 10.76 -1.85 -8.29
C THR A 130 11.35 -1.33 -9.60
N PRO A 131 11.34 -2.14 -10.67
CA PRO A 131 11.88 -1.70 -11.97
C PRO A 131 11.16 -0.45 -12.46
N GLY A 132 11.94 0.51 -13.00
CA GLY A 132 11.42 1.74 -13.56
C GLY A 132 11.17 2.85 -12.55
N LEU A 133 11.29 2.62 -11.26
CA LEU A 133 11.14 3.64 -10.22
C LEU A 133 12.49 4.17 -9.73
N ALA A 134 13.56 3.42 -9.90
CA ALA A 134 14.88 3.89 -9.53
C ALA A 134 15.34 4.96 -10.52
N ALA A 135 15.65 6.12 -10.00
CA ALA A 135 16.15 7.22 -10.80
C ALA A 135 17.64 7.02 -11.08
#